data_74c990a2b493affaaf9cae460aa563e7
#
_entry.id   74c990a2b493affaaf9cae460aa563e7
#
_cell.length_a   1.000
_cell.length_b   1.000
_cell.length_c   1.000
_cell.angle_alpha   90.00
_cell.angle_beta   90.00
_cell.angle_gamma   90.00
#
_symmetry.space_group_name_H-M   'P 1'
#
loop_
_entity.id
_entity.type
_entity.pdbx_description
1 polymer ?
#
loop_
_entity_poly.entity_id
_entity_poly.type
_entity_poly.pdbx_seq_one_letter_code
_entity_poly.pdbx_strand_id
1 'polypeptide(L)'
;MHRRNILTLISMAFAALWFALAASNAVAQPAADIDGVKAASKAFYAALAVLDDGTAMEKVWAHTAYVTYVGPSSKSVIVGWDAQTKYRVDSNKRTSQRSVTLSDQQIHVNGNLAWEMGQETGDVKMKDGATPKVDFIVTNVYEKLDGRWLMVSHHVQPKPQ
;
A
#
# COMPACT_ATOMS: atom_id res chain seq x y z
N MET A 1 66.62 12.55 25.57
CA MET A 1 65.95 12.24 24.29
C MET A 1 64.79 11.27 24.51
N HIS A 2 63.66 11.68 25.08
CA HIS A 2 62.48 10.76 25.24
C HIS A 2 61.18 11.55 25.49
N ARG A 3 60.80 12.45 24.57
CA ARG A 3 59.54 13.22 24.72
C ARG A 3 58.72 13.35 23.42
N ARG A 4 58.92 12.47 22.43
CA ARG A 4 58.21 12.63 21.11
C ARG A 4 57.20 11.55 20.74
N ASN A 5 57.03 10.50 21.56
CA ASN A 5 56.20 9.33 21.14
C ASN A 5 54.85 9.17 21.87
N ILE A 6 54.45 10.11 22.77
CA ILE A 6 53.21 9.97 23.54
C ILE A 6 52.03 10.72 22.83
N LEU A 7 52.32 11.72 22.02
CA LEU A 7 51.29 12.52 21.35
C LEU A 7 50.66 11.84 20.11
N THR A 8 51.37 10.85 19.52
CA THR A 8 50.87 10.15 18.28
C THR A 8 49.90 9.01 18.59
N LEU A 9 49.93 8.46 19.80
CA LEU A 9 49.02 7.37 20.19
C LEU A 9 47.63 7.83 20.65
N ILE A 10 47.48 9.09 21.07
CA ILE A 10 46.21 9.63 21.53
C ILE A 10 45.34 10.05 20.33
N SER A 11 45.94 10.43 19.20
CA SER A 11 45.20 10.88 18.01
C SER A 11 44.56 9.73 17.22
N MET A 12 45.04 8.49 17.33
CA MET A 12 44.43 7.33 16.66
C MET A 12 43.24 6.71 17.41
N ALA A 13 43.15 6.91 18.73
CA ALA A 13 42.05 6.41 19.54
C ALA A 13 40.73 7.20 19.35
N PHE A 14 40.83 8.50 19.00
CA PHE A 14 39.64 9.34 18.77
C PHE A 14 39.02 9.18 17.38
N ALA A 15 39.77 8.75 16.36
CA ALA A 15 39.24 8.51 15.03
C ALA A 15 38.41 7.22 14.91
N ALA A 16 38.71 6.23 15.75
CA ALA A 16 38.00 4.94 15.75
C ALA A 16 36.60 5.02 16.43
N LEU A 17 36.39 6.00 17.33
CA LEU A 17 35.10 6.15 18.05
C LEU A 17 34.01 6.85 17.25
N TRP A 18 34.38 7.58 16.19
CA TRP A 18 33.42 8.28 15.32
C TRP A 18 32.84 7.39 14.20
N PHE A 19 33.47 6.29 13.87
CA PHE A 19 32.97 5.35 12.87
C PHE A 19 31.98 4.31 13.41
N ALA A 20 31.86 4.18 14.74
CA ALA A 20 30.95 3.22 15.35
C ALA A 20 29.51 3.76 15.59
N LEU A 21 29.24 5.05 15.36
CA LEU A 21 27.93 5.66 15.56
C LEU A 21 27.11 5.83 14.27
N ALA A 22 27.60 5.39 13.13
CA ALA A 22 26.83 5.28 11.90
C ALA A 22 26.19 3.88 11.74
N ALA A 23 25.87 3.21 12.86
CA ALA A 23 24.91 2.11 12.82
C ALA A 23 23.57 2.72 12.42
N SER A 24 23.19 2.52 11.16
CA SER A 24 21.89 2.85 10.61
C SER A 24 20.81 2.49 11.64
N ASN A 25 20.17 3.50 12.22
CA ASN A 25 18.89 3.34 12.89
C ASN A 25 17.87 2.91 11.81
N ALA A 26 17.92 1.63 11.42
CA ALA A 26 16.78 1.00 10.80
C ALA A 26 15.69 1.03 11.88
N VAL A 27 14.85 2.05 11.84
CA VAL A 27 13.67 2.13 12.72
C VAL A 27 12.85 0.90 12.36
N ALA A 28 12.83 -0.08 13.26
CA ALA A 28 12.00 -1.26 13.10
C ALA A 28 10.56 -0.77 12.92
N GLN A 29 9.94 -1.20 11.82
CA GLN A 29 8.54 -0.84 11.57
C GLN A 29 7.69 -1.37 12.73
N PRO A 30 6.82 -0.56 13.34
CA PRO A 30 5.99 -1.02 14.45
C PRO A 30 5.11 -2.18 13.98
N ALA A 31 5.21 -3.34 14.62
CA ALA A 31 4.45 -4.54 14.23
C ALA A 31 2.93 -4.25 14.22
N ALA A 32 2.46 -3.47 15.18
CA ALA A 32 1.06 -3.05 15.27
C ALA A 32 0.59 -2.24 14.04
N ASP A 33 1.45 -1.44 13.43
CA ASP A 33 1.10 -0.69 12.22
C ASP A 33 1.08 -1.58 10.97
N ILE A 34 2.00 -2.53 10.87
CA ILE A 34 1.96 -3.55 9.80
C ILE A 34 0.67 -4.36 9.89
N ASP A 35 0.28 -4.80 11.08
CA ASP A 35 -0.97 -5.55 11.29
C ASP A 35 -2.21 -4.69 11.00
N GLY A 36 -2.15 -3.40 11.33
CA GLY A 36 -3.19 -2.42 10.97
C GLY A 36 -3.36 -2.28 9.44
N VAL A 37 -2.25 -2.19 8.69
CA VAL A 37 -2.29 -2.14 7.22
C VAL A 37 -2.81 -3.45 6.64
N LYS A 38 -2.39 -4.61 7.17
CA LYS A 38 -2.94 -5.93 6.76
C LYS A 38 -4.46 -6.00 6.96
N ALA A 39 -4.94 -5.49 8.09
CA ALA A 39 -6.37 -5.45 8.39
C ALA A 39 -7.13 -4.53 7.41
N ALA A 40 -6.58 -3.34 7.09
CA ALA A 40 -7.12 -2.42 6.10
C ALA A 40 -7.15 -3.04 4.69
N SER A 41 -6.08 -3.71 4.29
CA SER A 41 -6.00 -4.44 3.02
C SER A 41 -7.06 -5.55 2.95
N LYS A 42 -7.16 -6.39 3.97
CA LYS A 42 -8.19 -7.44 4.05
C LYS A 42 -9.60 -6.85 3.94
N ALA A 43 -9.86 -5.74 4.62
CA ALA A 43 -11.15 -5.04 4.56
C ALA A 43 -11.45 -4.51 3.15
N PHE A 44 -10.44 -3.98 2.44
CA PHE A 44 -10.57 -3.54 1.05
C PHE A 44 -11.00 -4.69 0.13
N TYR A 45 -10.31 -5.84 0.17
CA TYR A 45 -10.66 -6.98 -0.70
C TYR A 45 -12.03 -7.57 -0.35
N ALA A 46 -12.42 -7.56 0.92
CA ALA A 46 -13.77 -7.94 1.34
C ALA A 46 -14.83 -6.96 0.77
N ALA A 47 -14.59 -5.65 0.87
CA ALA A 47 -15.48 -4.64 0.31
C ALA A 47 -15.52 -4.68 -1.23
N LEU A 48 -14.40 -5.04 -1.88
CA LEU A 48 -14.30 -5.20 -3.33
C LEU A 48 -15.24 -6.28 -3.87
N ALA A 49 -15.47 -7.34 -3.10
CA ALA A 49 -16.39 -8.42 -3.47
C ALA A 49 -17.86 -8.03 -3.34
N VAL A 50 -18.19 -6.98 -2.58
CA VAL A 50 -19.56 -6.48 -2.42
C VAL A 50 -19.93 -5.62 -3.63
N LEU A 51 -21.05 -5.96 -4.28
CA LEU A 51 -21.54 -5.28 -5.49
C LEU A 51 -22.68 -4.32 -5.13
N ASP A 52 -22.44 -3.46 -4.15
CA ASP A 52 -23.39 -2.47 -3.64
C ASP A 52 -23.28 -1.09 -4.35
N ASP A 53 -23.90 -0.11 -3.77
CA ASP A 53 -23.87 1.30 -4.18
C ASP A 53 -22.60 2.07 -3.74
N GLY A 54 -21.57 1.37 -3.27
CA GLY A 54 -20.31 1.95 -2.81
C GLY A 54 -20.16 1.98 -1.28
N THR A 55 -21.21 1.71 -0.51
CA THR A 55 -21.23 1.79 0.96
C THR A 55 -20.16 0.92 1.61
N ALA A 56 -19.87 -0.28 1.05
CA ALA A 56 -18.81 -1.14 1.58
C ALA A 56 -17.44 -0.48 1.50
N MET A 57 -17.17 0.33 0.48
CA MET A 57 -15.91 1.03 0.26
C MET A 57 -15.72 2.26 1.15
N GLU A 58 -16.80 2.87 1.66
CA GLU A 58 -16.71 4.05 2.55
C GLU A 58 -15.90 3.81 3.81
N LYS A 59 -15.86 2.55 4.29
CA LYS A 59 -15.17 2.19 5.52
C LYS A 59 -13.67 1.94 5.35
N VAL A 60 -13.22 1.77 4.11
CA VAL A 60 -11.84 1.35 3.81
C VAL A 60 -11.03 2.41 3.09
N TRP A 61 -11.66 3.40 2.46
CA TRP A 61 -11.00 4.52 1.81
C TRP A 61 -11.00 5.78 2.66
N ALA A 62 -9.97 6.62 2.47
CA ALA A 62 -9.99 8.00 2.92
C ALA A 62 -10.95 8.82 2.03
N HIS A 63 -11.81 9.64 2.65
CA HIS A 63 -12.76 10.48 1.92
C HIS A 63 -12.12 11.85 1.63
N THR A 64 -11.06 11.85 0.81
CA THR A 64 -10.28 13.06 0.52
C THR A 64 -10.22 13.35 -0.97
N ALA A 65 -9.90 14.61 -1.31
CA ALA A 65 -9.76 15.04 -2.70
C ALA A 65 -8.51 14.46 -3.40
N TYR A 66 -7.54 13.93 -2.64
CA TYR A 66 -6.27 13.42 -3.18
C TYR A 66 -6.22 11.90 -3.34
N VAL A 67 -7.26 11.16 -2.97
CA VAL A 67 -7.23 9.70 -3.24
C VAL A 67 -7.15 9.43 -4.73
N THR A 68 -6.42 8.37 -5.10
CA THR A 68 -6.21 8.01 -6.49
C THR A 68 -6.57 6.55 -6.76
N TYR A 69 -7.09 6.30 -7.95
CA TYR A 69 -7.45 4.95 -8.37
C TYR A 69 -7.09 4.71 -9.84
N VAL A 70 -6.42 3.60 -10.11
CA VAL A 70 -6.19 3.06 -11.44
C VAL A 70 -6.53 1.57 -11.41
N GLY A 71 -7.69 1.22 -11.92
CA GLY A 71 -8.15 -0.16 -12.02
C GLY A 71 -7.89 -0.75 -13.42
N PRO A 72 -8.26 -2.02 -13.64
CA PRO A 72 -7.95 -2.77 -14.86
C PRO A 72 -8.48 -2.12 -16.16
N SER A 73 -9.56 -1.37 -16.08
CA SER A 73 -10.20 -0.70 -17.23
C SER A 73 -10.11 0.83 -17.17
N SER A 74 -9.30 1.38 -16.26
CA SER A 74 -9.11 2.83 -16.16
C SER A 74 -8.35 3.34 -17.38
N LYS A 75 -8.86 4.40 -18.02
CA LYS A 75 -8.21 5.07 -19.15
C LYS A 75 -7.32 6.23 -18.70
N SER A 76 -7.46 6.64 -17.43
CA SER A 76 -6.68 7.70 -16.79
C SER A 76 -6.70 7.49 -15.29
N VAL A 77 -5.87 8.24 -14.57
CA VAL A 77 -5.94 8.28 -13.11
C VAL A 77 -7.27 8.91 -12.69
N ILE A 78 -8.00 8.23 -11.84
CA ILE A 78 -9.22 8.74 -11.19
C ILE A 78 -8.77 9.40 -9.90
N VAL A 79 -9.14 10.67 -9.69
CA VAL A 79 -8.70 11.47 -8.54
C VAL A 79 -9.90 11.96 -7.75
N GLY A 80 -9.83 11.82 -6.44
CA GLY A 80 -10.85 12.24 -5.49
C GLY A 80 -11.87 11.14 -5.14
N TRP A 81 -12.35 11.19 -3.89
CA TRP A 81 -13.28 10.20 -3.36
C TRP A 81 -14.57 10.05 -4.20
N ASP A 82 -15.21 11.16 -4.57
CA ASP A 82 -16.47 11.12 -5.31
C ASP A 82 -16.29 10.46 -6.69
N ALA A 83 -15.21 10.79 -7.40
CA ALA A 83 -14.91 10.19 -8.70
C ALA A 83 -14.61 8.69 -8.59
N GLN A 84 -13.84 8.28 -7.55
CA GLN A 84 -13.54 6.89 -7.26
C GLN A 84 -14.81 6.09 -6.93
N THR A 85 -15.69 6.65 -6.07
CA THR A 85 -16.97 6.02 -5.69
C THR A 85 -17.87 5.86 -6.92
N LYS A 86 -18.00 6.92 -7.72
CA LYS A 86 -18.77 6.84 -8.97
C LYS A 86 -18.27 5.73 -9.90
N TYR A 87 -16.94 5.65 -10.10
CA TYR A 87 -16.33 4.60 -10.91
C TYR A 87 -16.65 3.20 -10.34
N ARG A 88 -16.58 3.02 -9.02
CA ARG A 88 -16.88 1.77 -8.34
C ARG A 88 -18.33 1.35 -8.53
N VAL A 89 -19.27 2.25 -8.30
CA VAL A 89 -20.70 2.03 -8.48
C VAL A 89 -21.02 1.65 -9.93
N ASP A 90 -20.46 2.37 -10.90
CA ASP A 90 -20.66 2.06 -12.33
C ASP A 90 -20.03 0.71 -12.73
N SER A 91 -18.92 0.33 -12.11
CA SER A 91 -18.33 -1.01 -12.26
C SER A 91 -19.24 -2.10 -11.68
N ASN A 92 -19.76 -1.90 -10.47
CA ASN A 92 -20.63 -2.85 -9.78
C ASN A 92 -21.94 -3.09 -10.57
N LYS A 93 -22.51 -2.05 -11.18
CA LYS A 93 -23.71 -2.18 -12.04
C LYS A 93 -23.51 -3.14 -13.21
N ARG A 94 -22.28 -3.26 -13.73
CA ARG A 94 -21.96 -4.15 -14.86
C ARG A 94 -21.49 -5.55 -14.44
N THR A 95 -21.13 -5.72 -13.17
CA THR A 95 -20.57 -6.96 -12.61
C THR A 95 -21.68 -7.81 -11.99
N SER A 96 -21.66 -9.11 -12.21
CA SER A 96 -22.56 -10.08 -11.57
C SER A 96 -21.88 -10.86 -10.44
N GLN A 97 -20.54 -11.00 -10.48
CA GLN A 97 -19.75 -11.64 -9.43
C GLN A 97 -18.33 -11.07 -9.44
N ARG A 98 -17.75 -10.89 -8.28
CA ARG A 98 -16.34 -10.53 -8.12
C ARG A 98 -15.75 -11.21 -6.89
N SER A 99 -14.63 -11.88 -7.09
CA SER A 99 -13.81 -12.47 -6.02
C SER A 99 -12.35 -12.23 -6.40
N VAL A 100 -11.68 -11.33 -5.68
CA VAL A 100 -10.28 -10.98 -5.89
C VAL A 100 -9.53 -11.19 -4.58
N THR A 101 -8.37 -11.81 -4.68
CA THR A 101 -7.48 -12.08 -3.55
C THR A 101 -6.11 -11.48 -3.79
N LEU A 102 -5.44 -11.09 -2.72
CA LEU A 102 -4.05 -10.62 -2.71
C LEU A 102 -3.14 -11.74 -2.21
N SER A 103 -2.04 -11.96 -2.92
CA SER A 103 -0.93 -12.84 -2.53
C SER A 103 0.41 -12.10 -2.62
N ASP A 104 1.48 -12.72 -2.10
CA ASP A 104 2.85 -12.18 -2.12
C ASP A 104 2.96 -10.76 -1.54
N GLN A 105 2.18 -10.51 -0.50
CA GLN A 105 2.04 -9.21 0.15
C GLN A 105 3.36 -8.72 0.75
N GLN A 106 3.84 -7.56 0.30
CA GLN A 106 4.96 -6.82 0.85
C GLN A 106 4.45 -5.49 1.40
N ILE A 107 4.61 -5.26 2.70
CA ILE A 107 4.15 -4.04 3.37
C ILE A 107 5.34 -3.28 3.93
N HIS A 108 5.34 -1.97 3.73
CA HIS A 108 6.28 -1.02 4.32
C HIS A 108 5.50 0.11 4.99
N VAL A 109 5.92 0.44 6.22
CA VAL A 109 5.31 1.52 7.01
C VAL A 109 6.37 2.58 7.31
N ASN A 110 6.02 3.85 7.13
CA ASN A 110 6.85 4.99 7.50
C ASN A 110 5.97 6.08 8.14
N GLY A 111 5.97 6.13 9.46
CA GLY A 111 5.09 7.02 10.22
C GLY A 111 3.62 6.73 9.96
N ASN A 112 2.89 7.72 9.46
CA ASN A 112 1.47 7.62 9.12
C ASN A 112 1.21 7.21 7.67
N LEU A 113 2.25 6.86 6.90
CA LEU A 113 2.14 6.41 5.53
C LEU A 113 2.58 4.96 5.43
N ALA A 114 1.86 4.16 4.63
CA ALA A 114 2.26 2.81 4.29
C ALA A 114 2.00 2.52 2.82
N TRP A 115 2.80 1.62 2.24
CA TRP A 115 2.52 1.05 0.94
C TRP A 115 2.59 -0.46 0.99
N GLU A 116 1.78 -1.07 0.17
CA GLU A 116 1.65 -2.50 -0.01
C GLU A 116 1.81 -2.84 -1.49
N MET A 117 2.58 -3.86 -1.77
CA MET A 117 2.68 -4.44 -3.10
C MET A 117 2.34 -5.92 -3.04
N GLY A 118 1.78 -6.45 -4.12
CA GLY A 118 1.43 -7.87 -4.20
C GLY A 118 0.88 -8.26 -5.55
N GLN A 119 0.25 -9.43 -5.59
CA GLN A 119 -0.38 -9.96 -6.78
C GLN A 119 -1.88 -10.14 -6.54
N GLU A 120 -2.69 -9.57 -7.43
CA GLU A 120 -4.13 -9.79 -7.46
C GLU A 120 -4.48 -10.91 -8.43
N THR A 121 -5.20 -11.91 -7.95
CA THR A 121 -5.78 -12.97 -8.76
C THR A 121 -7.24 -13.19 -8.37
N GLY A 122 -8.03 -13.75 -9.27
CA GLY A 122 -9.41 -14.05 -8.94
C GLY A 122 -10.33 -14.16 -10.13
N ASP A 123 -11.63 -14.16 -9.82
CA ASP A 123 -12.71 -14.34 -10.78
C ASP A 123 -13.63 -13.13 -10.81
N VAL A 124 -13.91 -12.65 -11.99
CA VAL A 124 -14.92 -11.63 -12.24
C VAL A 124 -15.86 -12.13 -13.33
N LYS A 125 -17.16 -12.02 -13.08
CA LYS A 125 -18.19 -12.26 -14.10
C LYS A 125 -18.94 -10.98 -14.37
N MET A 126 -19.03 -10.59 -15.61
CA MET A 126 -19.84 -9.47 -16.06
C MET A 126 -21.27 -9.89 -16.33
N LYS A 127 -22.22 -8.95 -16.27
CA LYS A 127 -23.64 -9.24 -16.57
C LYS A 127 -23.90 -9.60 -18.03
N ASP A 128 -23.01 -9.21 -18.94
CA ASP A 128 -23.04 -9.60 -20.36
C ASP A 128 -22.42 -10.99 -20.63
N GLY A 129 -21.98 -11.69 -19.59
CA GLY A 129 -21.36 -13.01 -19.66
C GLY A 129 -19.83 -13.02 -19.81
N ALA A 130 -19.19 -11.88 -20.01
CA ALA A 130 -17.74 -11.81 -20.07
C ALA A 130 -17.11 -12.19 -18.71
N THR A 131 -15.95 -12.87 -18.79
CA THR A 131 -15.17 -13.31 -17.62
C THR A 131 -13.73 -12.82 -17.74
N PRO A 132 -13.46 -11.52 -17.50
CA PRO A 132 -12.12 -10.97 -17.60
C PRO A 132 -11.19 -11.64 -16.58
N LYS A 133 -9.96 -11.96 -17.01
CA LYS A 133 -8.93 -12.52 -16.14
C LYS A 133 -8.47 -11.46 -15.15
N VAL A 134 -8.38 -11.84 -13.87
CA VAL A 134 -7.72 -11.06 -12.83
C VAL A 134 -6.34 -11.67 -12.59
N ASP A 135 -5.29 -10.97 -13.03
CA ASP A 135 -3.90 -11.36 -12.86
C ASP A 135 -3.02 -10.12 -13.00
N PHE A 136 -2.88 -9.40 -11.88
CA PHE A 136 -2.27 -8.08 -11.84
C PHE A 136 -1.16 -8.01 -10.80
N ILE A 137 -0.23 -7.09 -11.00
CA ILE A 137 0.61 -6.55 -9.95
C ILE A 137 -0.14 -5.34 -9.38
N VAL A 138 -0.22 -5.24 -8.06
CA VAL A 138 -0.92 -4.16 -7.37
C VAL A 138 0.04 -3.36 -6.50
N THR A 139 -0.20 -2.06 -6.43
CA THR A 139 0.34 -1.16 -5.42
C THR A 139 -0.81 -0.44 -4.73
N ASN A 140 -0.89 -0.59 -3.42
CA ASN A 140 -1.82 0.09 -2.54
C ASN A 140 -1.05 1.05 -1.63
N VAL A 141 -1.58 2.24 -1.39
CA VAL A 141 -1.04 3.19 -0.43
C VAL A 141 -2.10 3.47 0.63
N TYR A 142 -1.67 3.50 1.87
CA TYR A 142 -2.52 3.75 3.04
C TYR A 142 -1.98 4.93 3.84
N GLU A 143 -2.89 5.66 4.43
CA GLU A 143 -2.58 6.73 5.38
C GLU A 143 -3.29 6.47 6.71
N LYS A 144 -2.61 6.73 7.82
CA LYS A 144 -3.17 6.59 9.16
C LYS A 144 -3.85 7.90 9.57
N LEU A 145 -5.17 7.93 9.42
CA LEU A 145 -6.04 9.06 9.75
C LEU A 145 -6.87 8.71 10.98
N ASP A 146 -6.83 9.55 12.00
CA ASP A 146 -7.53 9.36 13.27
C ASP A 146 -7.32 7.96 13.87
N GLY A 147 -6.08 7.48 13.81
CA GLY A 147 -5.68 6.17 14.34
C GLY A 147 -6.06 4.97 13.48
N ARG A 148 -6.69 5.15 12.32
CA ARG A 148 -7.10 4.10 11.40
C ARG A 148 -6.31 4.15 10.09
N TRP A 149 -5.86 3.00 9.61
CA TRP A 149 -5.28 2.87 8.29
C TRP A 149 -6.38 2.85 7.23
N LEU A 150 -6.38 3.85 6.34
CA LEU A 150 -7.33 3.99 5.24
C LEU A 150 -6.58 4.05 3.92
N MET A 151 -7.13 3.42 2.89
CA MET A 151 -6.54 3.46 1.55
C MET A 151 -6.63 4.86 0.96
N VAL A 152 -5.53 5.33 0.39
CA VAL A 152 -5.45 6.61 -0.34
C VAL A 152 -5.07 6.43 -1.80
N SER A 153 -4.52 5.27 -2.18
CA SER A 153 -4.24 4.95 -3.57
C SER A 153 -4.35 3.46 -3.83
N HIS A 154 -4.89 3.11 -4.99
CA HIS A 154 -4.90 1.76 -5.54
C HIS A 154 -4.52 1.81 -7.01
N HIS A 155 -3.52 1.03 -7.39
CA HIS A 155 -3.08 0.94 -8.78
C HIS A 155 -2.78 -0.51 -9.13
N VAL A 156 -3.39 -0.99 -10.20
CA VAL A 156 -3.09 -2.31 -10.77
C VAL A 156 -2.53 -2.16 -12.18
N GLN A 157 -1.63 -3.08 -12.52
CA GLN A 157 -1.11 -3.26 -13.87
C GLN A 157 -1.14 -4.73 -14.26
N PRO A 158 -1.48 -5.09 -15.52
CA PRO A 158 -1.39 -6.46 -16.00
C PRO A 158 0.04 -6.98 -15.84
N LYS A 159 0.17 -8.27 -15.50
CA LYS A 159 1.47 -8.92 -15.56
C LYS A 159 1.91 -9.03 -17.03
N PRO A 160 3.18 -8.80 -17.34
CA PRO A 160 3.73 -9.14 -18.65
C PRO A 160 3.50 -10.61 -18.95
N GLN A 161 3.10 -10.90 -20.19
CA GLN A 161 3.00 -12.27 -20.70
C GLN A 161 4.34 -12.75 -21.19
#